data_a85396c39358d3814b281d2d72861060
#
_entry.id   a85396c39358d3814b281d2d72861060
#
_cell.length_a   1.000
_cell.length_b   1.000
_cell.length_c   1.000
_cell.angle_alpha   90.00
_cell.angle_beta   90.00
_cell.angle_gamma   90.00
#
_symmetry.space_group_name_H-M   'P 1'
#
loop_
_entity.id
_entity.type
_entity.pdbx_description
1 polymer ?
#
loop_
_entity_poly.entity_id
_entity_poly.type
_entity_poly.pdbx_seq_one_letter_code
_entity_poly.pdbx_strand_id
1 'polypeptide(L)'
;MFLRENEVGRRLARWLDPGQTLLDLGAGTGYISRWLRDRALVRPTLADVVAYGNRDRTLPFIELHQPFSVPVEDASFDAVMLLFVLHHVETHEDQDRLLDEAIRIALSRVIVLEDTPRSRLDLAFNKGWDLLLNLRHRVPAPFTFRGVDEWTKAFKERDLSIVSVETYRPRWPTLMTYPHTLFVLDR
;
A
#
# COMPACT_ATOMS: atom_id res chain seq x y z
N MET A 1 -6.64 -10.90 -12.58
CA MET A 1 -6.63 -9.46 -12.33
C MET A 1 -7.86 -9.06 -11.51
N PHE A 2 -9.09 -9.16 -11.98
CA PHE A 2 -10.32 -8.78 -11.25
C PHE A 2 -10.55 -9.39 -9.84
N LEU A 3 -9.93 -10.52 -9.51
CA LEU A 3 -10.12 -11.17 -8.21
C LEU A 3 -9.34 -10.48 -7.08
N ARG A 4 -8.12 -10.02 -7.36
CA ARG A 4 -7.28 -9.33 -6.36
C ARG A 4 -7.88 -7.96 -6.01
N GLU A 5 -8.28 -7.17 -7.00
CA GLU A 5 -8.88 -5.85 -6.78
C GLU A 5 -10.18 -5.98 -5.98
N ASN A 6 -11.01 -6.99 -6.28
CA ASN A 6 -12.24 -7.24 -5.54
C ASN A 6 -11.96 -7.67 -4.08
N GLU A 7 -10.97 -8.51 -3.84
CA GLU A 7 -10.63 -8.97 -2.49
C GLU A 7 -10.06 -7.84 -1.64
N VAL A 8 -9.05 -7.13 -2.17
CA VAL A 8 -8.41 -6.01 -1.48
C VAL A 8 -9.38 -4.83 -1.35
N GLY A 9 -10.05 -4.44 -2.43
CA GLY A 9 -10.98 -3.33 -2.43
C GLY A 9 -12.12 -3.48 -1.41
N ARG A 10 -12.71 -4.69 -1.27
CA ARG A 10 -13.74 -4.96 -0.24
C ARG A 10 -13.22 -4.84 1.19
N ARG A 11 -11.94 -5.18 1.43
CA ARG A 11 -11.33 -5.03 2.76
C ARG A 11 -11.11 -3.56 3.09
N LEU A 12 -10.60 -2.78 2.13
CA LEU A 12 -10.35 -1.36 2.27
C LEU A 12 -11.64 -0.55 2.42
N ALA A 13 -12.67 -0.87 1.63
CA ALA A 13 -13.95 -0.15 1.63
C ALA A 13 -14.67 -0.13 2.99
N ARG A 14 -14.34 -1.06 3.89
CA ARG A 14 -14.90 -1.07 5.26
C ARG A 14 -14.36 0.04 6.15
N TRP A 15 -13.28 0.68 5.71
CA TRP A 15 -12.52 1.66 6.48
C TRP A 15 -12.52 3.05 5.86
N LEU A 16 -13.27 3.22 4.78
CA LEU A 16 -13.34 4.46 4.00
C LEU A 16 -14.80 4.88 3.83
N ASP A 17 -15.09 6.14 4.11
CA ASP A 17 -16.42 6.69 3.95
C ASP A 17 -16.63 7.29 2.55
N PRO A 18 -17.84 7.23 2.00
CA PRO A 18 -18.15 7.88 0.72
C PRO A 18 -17.81 9.37 0.72
N GLY A 19 -17.16 9.83 -0.34
CA GLY A 19 -16.75 11.21 -0.51
C GLY A 19 -15.40 11.58 0.09
N GLN A 20 -14.78 10.72 0.90
CA GLN A 20 -13.43 10.96 1.42
C GLN A 20 -12.39 11.09 0.30
N THR A 21 -11.46 11.99 0.49
CA THR A 21 -10.23 12.10 -0.33
C THR A 21 -9.24 11.03 0.11
N LEU A 22 -8.66 10.33 -0.86
CA LEU A 22 -7.73 9.23 -0.63
C LEU A 22 -6.47 9.41 -1.46
N LEU A 23 -5.31 9.43 -0.86
CA LEU A 23 -4.05 9.34 -1.59
C LEU A 23 -3.61 7.88 -1.64
N ASP A 24 -3.39 7.36 -2.84
CA ASP A 24 -2.76 6.05 -3.10
C ASP A 24 -1.27 6.30 -3.38
N LEU A 25 -0.44 6.09 -2.35
CA LEU A 25 0.99 6.38 -2.41
C LEU A 25 1.76 5.11 -2.80
N GLY A 26 2.44 5.16 -3.94
CA GLY A 26 2.98 3.99 -4.63
C GLY A 26 1.89 3.24 -5.41
N ALA A 27 1.02 3.99 -6.08
CA ALA A 27 -0.23 3.49 -6.66
C ALA A 27 -0.07 2.50 -7.82
N GLY A 28 1.10 2.44 -8.45
CA GLY A 28 1.31 1.61 -9.63
C GLY A 28 0.31 1.92 -10.75
N THR A 29 -0.51 0.95 -11.09
CA THR A 29 -1.54 1.09 -12.14
C THR A 29 -2.85 1.73 -11.67
N GLY A 30 -3.07 1.87 -10.37
CA GLY A 30 -4.27 2.50 -9.78
C GLY A 30 -5.55 1.67 -9.87
N TYR A 31 -5.49 0.37 -10.17
CA TYR A 31 -6.70 -0.46 -10.33
C TYR A 31 -7.50 -0.62 -9.03
N ILE A 32 -6.83 -0.69 -7.88
CA ILE A 32 -7.50 -0.75 -6.57
C ILE A 32 -8.19 0.59 -6.29
N SER A 33 -7.52 1.70 -6.54
CA SER A 33 -8.08 3.05 -6.42
C SER A 33 -9.29 3.26 -7.31
N ARG A 34 -9.24 2.79 -8.56
CA ARG A 34 -10.42 2.80 -9.44
C ARG A 34 -11.57 1.98 -8.85
N TRP A 35 -11.29 0.80 -8.35
CA TRP A 35 -12.31 -0.04 -7.71
C TRP A 35 -12.96 0.67 -6.52
N LEU A 36 -12.17 1.35 -5.68
CA LEU A 36 -12.65 2.12 -4.53
C LEU A 36 -13.50 3.31 -4.98
N ARG A 37 -13.10 4.04 -6.01
CA ARG A 37 -13.92 5.11 -6.58
C ARG A 37 -15.28 4.57 -7.03
N ASP A 38 -15.28 3.49 -7.80
CA ASP A 38 -16.48 2.98 -8.45
C ASP A 38 -17.43 2.24 -7.49
N ARG A 39 -16.93 1.71 -6.37
CA ARG A 39 -17.69 0.87 -5.45
C ARG A 39 -17.85 1.43 -4.05
N ALA A 40 -16.87 2.16 -3.54
CA ALA A 40 -16.89 2.79 -2.22
C ALA A 40 -17.14 4.31 -2.30
N LEU A 41 -17.22 4.88 -3.51
CA LEU A 41 -17.51 6.28 -3.77
C LEU A 41 -16.51 7.26 -3.11
N VAL A 42 -15.28 6.82 -2.87
CA VAL A 42 -14.19 7.69 -2.42
C VAL A 42 -13.59 8.47 -3.60
N ARG A 43 -12.79 9.47 -3.32
CA ARG A 43 -12.11 10.33 -4.30
C ARG A 43 -10.60 10.10 -4.29
N PRO A 44 -10.09 9.06 -4.98
CA PRO A 44 -8.67 8.74 -4.96
C PRO A 44 -7.86 9.65 -5.88
N THR A 45 -6.65 9.97 -5.44
CA THR A 45 -5.56 10.51 -6.22
C THR A 45 -4.41 9.53 -6.18
N LEU A 46 -3.80 9.24 -7.31
CA LEU A 46 -2.65 8.35 -7.42
C LEU A 46 -1.36 9.15 -7.24
N ALA A 47 -0.39 8.61 -6.54
CA ALA A 47 0.98 9.16 -6.48
C ALA A 47 2.00 8.03 -6.65
N ASP A 48 2.97 8.20 -7.55
CA ASP A 48 4.02 7.21 -7.80
C ASP A 48 5.25 7.88 -8.42
N VAL A 49 6.43 7.28 -8.23
CA VAL A 49 7.68 7.66 -8.89
C VAL A 49 7.72 7.24 -10.36
N VAL A 50 6.86 6.28 -10.75
CA VAL A 50 6.75 5.76 -12.11
C VAL A 50 5.38 6.07 -12.69
N ALA A 51 5.36 6.84 -13.78
CA ALA A 51 4.15 7.06 -14.56
C ALA A 51 3.88 5.87 -15.50
N TYR A 52 3.36 4.77 -14.94
CA TYR A 52 3.07 3.57 -15.73
C TYR A 52 2.18 3.83 -16.95
N GLY A 53 2.56 3.33 -18.11
CA GLY A 53 1.82 3.54 -19.36
C GLY A 53 0.39 2.99 -19.35
N ASN A 54 0.15 1.96 -18.54
CA ASN A 54 -1.14 1.29 -18.35
C ASN A 54 -1.87 1.71 -17.06
N ARG A 55 -1.44 2.81 -16.41
CA ARG A 55 -2.16 3.34 -15.23
C ARG A 55 -3.55 3.82 -15.62
N ASP A 56 -4.46 3.85 -14.67
CA ASP A 56 -5.79 4.41 -14.87
C ASP A 56 -5.71 5.93 -15.05
N ARG A 57 -5.98 6.40 -16.28
CA ARG A 57 -5.91 7.83 -16.64
C ARG A 57 -7.17 8.62 -16.27
N THR A 58 -8.18 7.96 -15.73
CA THR A 58 -9.40 8.62 -15.25
C THR A 58 -9.28 9.12 -13.82
N LEU A 59 -8.18 8.77 -13.14
CA LEU A 59 -7.85 9.24 -11.79
C LEU A 59 -6.76 10.32 -11.85
N PRO A 60 -6.82 11.33 -10.97
CA PRO A 60 -5.74 12.29 -10.80
C PRO A 60 -4.43 11.56 -10.48
N PHE A 61 -3.31 12.07 -10.96
CA PHE A 61 -1.99 11.48 -10.76
C PHE A 61 -0.96 12.55 -10.41
N ILE A 62 -0.19 12.29 -9.38
CA ILE A 62 0.97 13.07 -8.94
C ILE A 62 2.21 12.25 -9.25
N GLU A 63 3.05 12.72 -10.16
CA GLU A 63 4.35 12.11 -10.43
C GLU A 63 5.36 12.59 -9.38
N LEU A 64 5.97 11.64 -8.68
CA LEU A 64 6.92 11.94 -7.62
C LEU A 64 8.33 12.00 -8.17
N HIS A 65 8.98 13.14 -8.04
CA HIS A 65 10.39 13.31 -8.41
C HIS A 65 11.34 12.79 -7.33
N GLN A 66 10.84 12.67 -6.10
CA GLN A 66 11.55 12.08 -4.96
C GLN A 66 10.62 11.08 -4.25
N PRO A 67 11.08 9.86 -3.95
CA PRO A 67 10.21 8.79 -3.46
C PRO A 67 9.59 9.06 -2.08
N PHE A 68 10.22 9.94 -1.27
CA PHE A 68 9.80 10.22 0.10
C PHE A 68 9.27 11.66 0.29
N SER A 69 8.83 12.30 -0.80
CA SER A 69 8.30 13.67 -0.74
C SER A 69 7.20 13.84 -1.78
N VAL A 70 5.99 14.00 -1.30
CA VAL A 70 4.81 14.28 -2.12
C VAL A 70 4.54 15.80 -2.10
N PRO A 71 4.39 16.46 -3.26
CA PRO A 71 4.21 17.92 -3.32
C PRO A 71 2.78 18.33 -2.95
N VAL A 72 2.38 18.01 -1.73
CA VAL A 72 1.07 18.38 -1.15
C VAL A 72 1.26 18.88 0.29
N GLU A 73 0.30 19.63 0.79
CA GLU A 73 0.31 20.15 2.16
C GLU A 73 0.08 19.05 3.20
N ASP A 74 0.43 19.33 4.44
CA ASP A 74 0.15 18.45 5.58
C ASP A 74 -1.36 18.28 5.74
N ALA A 75 -1.79 17.09 6.16
CA ALA A 75 -3.18 16.78 6.43
C ALA A 75 -4.15 17.14 5.27
N SER A 76 -3.67 16.98 4.01
CA SER A 76 -4.42 17.39 2.80
C SER A 76 -5.33 16.30 2.24
N PHE A 77 -5.24 15.07 2.72
CA PHE A 77 -6.12 13.95 2.36
C PHE A 77 -6.75 13.33 3.61
N ASP A 78 -8.05 12.99 3.55
CA ASP A 78 -8.74 12.33 4.66
C ASP A 78 -8.07 11.02 5.05
N ALA A 79 -7.60 10.26 4.05
CA ALA A 79 -6.84 9.03 4.23
C ALA A 79 -5.68 8.91 3.23
N VAL A 80 -4.63 8.20 3.66
CA VAL A 80 -3.51 7.78 2.79
C VAL A 80 -3.38 6.27 2.85
N MET A 81 -3.17 5.62 1.70
CA MET A 81 -2.91 4.18 1.66
C MET A 81 -1.57 3.87 1.01
N LEU A 82 -0.91 2.85 1.54
CA LEU A 82 0.34 2.25 1.08
C LEU A 82 0.06 0.76 0.84
N LEU A 83 -0.08 0.37 -0.43
CA LEU A 83 -0.50 -1.00 -0.77
C LEU A 83 0.61 -1.74 -1.52
N PHE A 84 1.30 -2.65 -0.84
CA PHE A 84 2.38 -3.45 -1.43
C PHE A 84 3.51 -2.58 -2.02
N VAL A 85 3.90 -1.53 -1.32
CA VAL A 85 4.91 -0.56 -1.77
C VAL A 85 6.13 -0.49 -0.86
N LEU A 86 5.92 -0.68 0.46
CA LEU A 86 7.01 -0.48 1.42
C LEU A 86 8.12 -1.51 1.27
N HIS A 87 7.82 -2.75 0.89
CA HIS A 87 8.85 -3.78 0.65
C HIS A 87 9.67 -3.56 -0.63
N HIS A 88 9.32 -2.58 -1.46
CA HIS A 88 10.08 -2.20 -2.66
C HIS A 88 11.13 -1.12 -2.40
N VAL A 89 11.14 -0.48 -1.23
CA VAL A 89 12.19 0.49 -0.87
C VAL A 89 13.42 -0.23 -0.29
N GLU A 90 14.60 0.38 -0.45
CA GLU A 90 15.88 -0.32 -0.26
C GLU A 90 16.16 -0.69 1.20
N THR A 91 15.73 0.14 2.15
CA THR A 91 16.05 -0.05 3.57
C THR A 91 14.80 0.10 4.45
N HIS A 92 14.89 -0.40 5.69
CA HIS A 92 13.86 -0.15 6.70
C HIS A 92 13.76 1.33 7.07
N GLU A 93 14.87 2.08 6.99
CA GLU A 93 14.85 3.53 7.19
C GLU A 93 14.06 4.23 6.09
N ASP A 94 14.19 3.80 4.84
CA ASP A 94 13.38 4.33 3.74
C ASP A 94 11.90 3.96 3.86
N GLN A 95 11.58 2.77 4.39
CA GLN A 95 10.20 2.43 4.74
C GLN A 95 9.64 3.39 5.78
N ASP A 96 10.44 3.69 6.80
CA ASP A 96 10.07 4.61 7.86
C ASP A 96 9.85 6.03 7.33
N ARG A 97 10.72 6.52 6.44
CA ARG A 97 10.56 7.83 5.78
C ARG A 97 9.30 7.91 4.93
N LEU A 98 8.99 6.85 4.17
CA LEU A 98 7.76 6.80 3.36
C LEU A 98 6.51 6.73 4.23
N LEU A 99 6.57 6.01 5.34
CA LEU A 99 5.50 5.97 6.34
C LEU A 99 5.30 7.34 7.01
N ASP A 100 6.39 8.02 7.39
CA ASP A 100 6.35 9.37 7.96
C ASP A 100 5.71 10.37 7.00
N GLU A 101 6.01 10.25 5.70
CA GLU A 101 5.40 11.08 4.67
C GLU A 101 3.89 10.79 4.53
N ALA A 102 3.49 9.53 4.54
CA ALA A 102 2.07 9.15 4.53
C ALA A 102 1.31 9.71 5.76
N ILE A 103 1.94 9.68 6.94
CA ILE A 103 1.39 10.25 8.18
C ILE A 103 1.27 11.78 8.05
N ARG A 104 2.29 12.46 7.51
CA ARG A 104 2.25 13.91 7.31
C ARG A 104 1.03 14.34 6.48
N ILE A 105 0.76 13.59 5.40
CA ILE A 105 -0.28 13.92 4.44
C ILE A 105 -1.69 13.54 4.93
N ALA A 106 -1.81 12.48 5.72
CA ALA A 106 -3.10 12.00 6.21
C ALA A 106 -3.72 12.97 7.23
N LEU A 107 -4.98 13.33 7.04
CA LEU A 107 -5.75 14.10 8.03
C LEU A 107 -6.13 13.21 9.22
N SER A 108 -6.56 11.98 8.96
CA SER A 108 -7.10 11.11 10.02
C SER A 108 -6.61 9.67 9.95
N ARG A 109 -6.40 9.10 8.74
CA ARG A 109 -6.20 7.66 8.59
C ARG A 109 -5.05 7.31 7.67
N VAL A 110 -4.22 6.35 8.10
CA VAL A 110 -3.22 5.68 7.28
C VAL A 110 -3.58 4.20 7.16
N ILE A 111 -3.60 3.67 5.93
CA ILE A 111 -3.89 2.26 5.67
C ILE A 111 -2.65 1.64 5.02
N VAL A 112 -2.11 0.60 5.65
CA VAL A 112 -0.95 -0.12 5.14
C VAL A 112 -1.35 -1.57 4.85
N LEU A 113 -1.08 -2.03 3.64
CA LEU A 113 -1.25 -3.43 3.26
C LEU A 113 0.06 -3.97 2.71
N GLU A 114 0.67 -4.90 3.44
CA GLU A 114 1.99 -5.41 3.11
C GLU A 114 2.08 -6.94 3.22
N ASP A 115 3.08 -7.46 2.55
CA ASP A 115 3.49 -8.84 2.66
C ASP A 115 4.19 -9.05 4.01
N THR A 116 3.68 -10.00 4.79
CA THR A 116 4.19 -10.29 6.13
C THR A 116 4.55 -11.78 6.27
N PRO A 117 5.65 -12.21 5.63
CA PRO A 117 6.05 -13.62 5.68
C PRO A 117 6.31 -14.07 7.12
N ARG A 118 5.72 -15.22 7.52
CA ARG A 118 5.81 -15.77 8.87
C ARG A 118 6.84 -16.89 9.00
N SER A 119 7.31 -17.40 7.87
CA SER A 119 8.24 -18.51 7.82
C SER A 119 9.30 -18.33 6.75
N ARG A 120 10.41 -19.11 6.86
CA ARG A 120 11.42 -19.15 5.80
C ARG A 120 10.87 -19.62 4.46
N LEU A 121 9.82 -20.47 4.49
CA LEU A 121 9.13 -20.92 3.28
C LEU A 121 8.30 -19.79 2.67
N ASP A 122 7.52 -19.05 3.49
CA ASP A 122 6.80 -17.86 3.00
C ASP A 122 7.78 -16.87 2.37
N LEU A 123 8.93 -16.62 3.02
CA LEU A 123 9.96 -15.71 2.50
C LEU A 123 10.57 -16.19 1.18
N ALA A 124 10.85 -17.49 1.05
CA ALA A 124 11.39 -18.06 -0.19
C ALA A 124 10.39 -18.00 -1.34
N PHE A 125 9.11 -18.27 -1.07
CA PHE A 125 8.02 -18.13 -2.03
C PHE A 125 7.84 -16.67 -2.47
N ASN A 126 7.87 -15.74 -1.51
CA ASN A 126 7.75 -14.31 -1.78
C ASN A 126 8.87 -13.82 -2.71
N LYS A 127 10.12 -14.12 -2.34
CA LYS A 127 11.29 -13.77 -3.16
C LYS A 127 11.24 -14.36 -4.57
N GLY A 128 10.85 -15.63 -4.70
CA GLY A 128 10.74 -16.28 -6.00
C GLY A 128 9.65 -15.66 -6.88
N TRP A 129 8.53 -15.29 -6.29
CA TRP A 129 7.38 -14.71 -7.00
C TRP A 129 7.64 -13.26 -7.40
N ASP A 130 8.20 -12.46 -6.50
CA ASP A 130 8.63 -11.10 -6.78
C ASP A 130 9.69 -11.05 -7.88
N LEU A 131 10.67 -11.94 -7.82
CA LEU A 131 11.68 -12.03 -8.88
C LEU A 131 11.03 -12.32 -10.25
N LEU A 132 10.07 -13.25 -10.29
CA LEU A 132 9.38 -13.63 -11.54
C LEU A 132 8.52 -12.48 -12.10
N LEU A 133 7.80 -11.76 -11.23
CA LEU A 133 6.94 -10.65 -11.64
C LEU A 133 7.76 -9.40 -11.99
N ASN A 134 8.82 -9.12 -11.24
CA ASN A 134 9.62 -7.90 -11.39
C ASN A 134 10.65 -7.99 -12.52
N LEU A 135 11.05 -9.19 -12.95
CA LEU A 135 11.85 -9.40 -14.18
C LEU A 135 11.22 -8.71 -15.41
N ARG A 136 9.90 -8.65 -15.46
CA ARG A 136 9.17 -8.01 -16.55
C ARG A 136 9.09 -6.48 -16.44
N HIS A 137 9.17 -5.93 -15.24
CA HIS A 137 8.92 -4.52 -14.98
C HIS A 137 10.16 -3.73 -14.53
N ARG A 138 11.31 -4.40 -14.34
CA ARG A 138 12.58 -3.78 -13.88
C ARG A 138 12.44 -2.98 -12.57
N VAL A 139 11.51 -3.37 -11.71
CA VAL A 139 11.35 -2.77 -10.39
C VAL A 139 12.36 -3.42 -9.45
N PRO A 140 13.18 -2.64 -8.70
CA PRO A 140 14.04 -3.22 -7.67
C PRO A 140 13.23 -4.01 -6.65
N ALA A 141 13.69 -5.18 -6.28
CA ALA A 141 13.07 -6.01 -5.25
C ALA A 141 14.10 -6.30 -4.15
N PRO A 142 14.34 -5.33 -3.24
CA PRO A 142 15.34 -5.45 -2.18
C PRO A 142 14.95 -6.46 -1.11
N PHE A 143 13.67 -6.90 -1.10
CA PHE A 143 13.12 -7.87 -0.16
C PHE A 143 13.20 -7.44 1.31
N THR A 144 12.98 -6.16 1.56
CA THR A 144 12.98 -5.55 2.89
C THR A 144 11.65 -5.78 3.63
N PHE A 145 11.24 -7.06 3.76
CA PHE A 145 10.00 -7.39 4.45
C PHE A 145 10.12 -7.18 5.96
N ARG A 146 9.06 -6.66 6.57
CA ARG A 146 8.86 -6.64 8.03
C ARG A 146 7.76 -7.61 8.42
N GLY A 147 7.93 -8.25 9.59
CA GLY A 147 6.87 -9.00 10.24
C GLY A 147 5.80 -8.09 10.85
N VAL A 148 4.68 -8.71 11.28
CA VAL A 148 3.55 -7.98 11.91
C VAL A 148 4.01 -7.23 13.16
N ASP A 149 4.87 -7.83 13.98
CA ASP A 149 5.35 -7.23 15.22
C ASP A 149 6.28 -6.03 14.96
N GLU A 150 7.12 -6.11 13.92
CA GLU A 150 8.00 -5.02 13.50
C GLU A 150 7.19 -3.83 12.97
N TRP A 151 6.16 -4.07 12.15
CA TRP A 151 5.22 -3.04 11.72
C TRP A 151 4.48 -2.42 12.90
N THR A 152 3.94 -3.26 13.79
CA THR A 152 3.24 -2.79 15.00
C THR A 152 4.12 -1.88 15.86
N LYS A 153 5.41 -2.23 15.99
CA LYS A 153 6.39 -1.40 16.70
C LYS A 153 6.59 -0.05 15.97
N ALA A 154 6.84 -0.08 14.66
CA ALA A 154 7.05 1.11 13.85
C ALA A 154 5.85 2.10 13.92
N PHE A 155 4.62 1.59 13.96
CA PHE A 155 3.42 2.42 14.10
C PHE A 155 3.31 3.05 15.50
N LYS A 156 3.59 2.28 16.56
CA LYS A 156 3.57 2.78 17.93
C LYS A 156 4.64 3.85 18.21
N GLU A 157 5.81 3.71 17.59
CA GLU A 157 6.89 4.71 17.69
C GLU A 157 6.53 6.05 17.04
N ARG A 158 5.43 6.10 16.28
CA ARG A 158 4.86 7.28 15.62
C ARG A 158 3.54 7.75 16.23
N ASP A 159 3.21 7.26 17.43
CA ASP A 159 1.99 7.57 18.16
C ASP A 159 0.68 7.25 17.38
N LEU A 160 0.75 6.33 16.40
CA LEU A 160 -0.43 5.90 15.66
C LEU A 160 -1.28 4.92 16.47
N SER A 161 -2.58 5.17 16.47
CA SER A 161 -3.58 4.26 17.06
C SER A 161 -3.89 3.12 16.08
N ILE A 162 -3.58 1.87 16.46
CA ILE A 162 -3.88 0.70 15.63
C ILE A 162 -5.34 0.32 15.80
N VAL A 163 -6.16 0.62 14.79
CA VAL A 163 -7.61 0.34 14.78
C VAL A 163 -7.90 -1.10 14.39
N SER A 164 -7.13 -1.64 13.43
CA SER A 164 -7.31 -3.01 12.95
C SER A 164 -6.02 -3.60 12.42
N VAL A 165 -5.85 -4.90 12.66
CA VAL A 165 -4.80 -5.73 12.04
C VAL A 165 -5.46 -6.98 11.50
N GLU A 166 -5.51 -7.13 10.19
CA GLU A 166 -6.12 -8.28 9.52
C GLU A 166 -5.09 -9.00 8.65
N THR A 167 -4.63 -10.18 9.09
CA THR A 167 -3.77 -11.03 8.27
C THR A 167 -4.60 -12.05 7.52
N TYR A 168 -4.35 -12.18 6.21
CA TYR A 168 -5.03 -13.15 5.36
C TYR A 168 -4.08 -13.73 4.31
N ARG A 169 -4.43 -14.88 3.76
CA ARG A 169 -3.80 -15.42 2.54
C ARG A 169 -4.75 -15.23 1.38
N PRO A 170 -4.28 -14.75 0.22
CA PRO A 170 -5.11 -14.62 -0.98
C PRO A 170 -5.75 -15.96 -1.35
N ARG A 171 -6.98 -15.91 -1.84
CA ARG A 171 -7.69 -17.10 -2.29
C ARG A 171 -7.19 -17.54 -3.66
N TRP A 172 -7.06 -18.87 -3.85
CA TRP A 172 -6.87 -19.45 -5.18
C TRP A 172 -7.92 -18.89 -6.18
N PRO A 173 -7.57 -18.51 -7.42
CA PRO A 173 -6.38 -18.92 -8.19
C PRO A 173 -5.25 -17.87 -8.26
N THR A 174 -5.13 -16.96 -7.33
CA THR A 174 -4.11 -15.88 -7.39
C THR A 174 -2.66 -16.40 -7.29
N LEU A 175 -2.47 -17.69 -6.99
CA LEU A 175 -1.17 -18.35 -6.76
C LEU A 175 -0.31 -17.71 -5.66
N MET A 176 -0.81 -16.67 -5.00
CA MET A 176 -0.15 -16.03 -3.88
C MET A 176 -0.43 -16.82 -2.61
N THR A 177 0.58 -17.50 -2.07
CA THR A 177 0.42 -18.41 -0.93
C THR A 177 0.95 -17.84 0.38
N TYR A 178 1.58 -16.68 0.36
CA TYR A 178 2.12 -16.01 1.54
C TYR A 178 1.12 -15.01 2.17
N PRO A 179 1.25 -14.73 3.47
CA PRO A 179 0.30 -13.88 4.16
C PRO A 179 0.50 -12.41 3.81
N HIS A 180 -0.62 -11.72 3.65
CA HIS A 180 -0.71 -10.27 3.61
C HIS A 180 -1.33 -9.78 4.91
N THR A 181 -0.90 -8.63 5.39
CA THR A 181 -1.51 -7.98 6.57
C THR A 181 -1.96 -6.57 6.23
N LEU A 182 -3.24 -6.32 6.47
CA LEU A 182 -3.85 -5.01 6.41
C LEU A 182 -3.81 -4.39 7.80
N PHE A 183 -3.17 -3.25 7.91
CA PHE A 183 -3.17 -2.39 9.08
C PHE A 183 -4.01 -1.16 8.81
N VAL A 184 -4.89 -0.82 9.73
CA VAL A 184 -5.67 0.42 9.71
C VAL A 184 -5.28 1.22 10.94
N LEU A 185 -4.83 2.43 10.71
CA LEU A 185 -4.18 3.27 11.68
C LEU A 185 -4.87 4.63 11.69
N ASP A 186 -5.22 5.12 12.86
CA ASP A 186 -5.69 6.49 13.06
C ASP A 186 -4.56 7.34 13.65
N ARG A 187 -4.50 8.56 13.16
CA ARG A 187 -3.53 9.59 13.55
C ARG A 187 -3.94 10.27 14.85
#